data_437b25485bcdc23542c90a0bbf39aa4d
#
_entry.id   437b25485bcdc23542c90a0bbf39aa4d
#
_cell.length_a   1.000
_cell.length_b   1.000
_cell.length_c   1.000
_cell.angle_alpha   90.00
_cell.angle_beta   90.00
_cell.angle_gamma   90.00
#
_symmetry.space_group_name_H-M   'P 1'
#
loop_
_entity.id
_entity.type
_entity.pdbx_description
1 polymer ?
#
loop_
_entity_poly.entity_id
_entity_poly.type
_entity_poly.pdbx_seq_one_letter_code
_entity_poly.pdbx_strand_id
1 'polypeptide(L)'
;MAQNDNNGGNLGFEAELFKAADKLRGNMEPSDYKHVALGLIFLKYISDAFESRHAELLAEDIAAAEDKDEYLADNIFWVPKEARWSHLQANAKQSSIGTLIDDAMRAIEKDNESLKGVLLKDYARPALNKVMLGELIDLISGITLSESNDKSKDVLGRVYEYFLGQFAGAEGKRGGEFYTPRSVVRTLVEMLEPYNGRVYDPCCGSGGMFVQSERFVTEHGGRIGDIAIYGQESNYTTWRLAKMNLAVRGIDSDIRWNNEGSFHKDELNRPGFRGGSTL
;
A
#
# COMPACT_ATOMS: atom_id res chain seq x y z
N MET A 1 -17.32 30.72 -11.89
CA MET A 1 -18.22 29.66 -11.44
C MET A 1 -17.36 28.46 -11.13
N ALA A 2 -17.13 28.18 -9.86
CA ALA A 2 -16.31 27.04 -9.42
C ALA A 2 -17.14 25.76 -9.63
N GLN A 3 -16.68 24.90 -10.52
CA GLN A 3 -17.19 23.53 -10.60
C GLN A 3 -16.76 22.80 -9.33
N ASN A 4 -17.75 22.43 -8.53
CA ASN A 4 -17.61 21.48 -7.44
C ASN A 4 -17.20 20.14 -8.05
N ASP A 5 -15.93 19.78 -7.94
CA ASP A 5 -15.44 18.41 -8.12
C ASP A 5 -15.90 17.57 -6.91
N ASN A 6 -17.22 17.33 -6.86
CA ASN A 6 -17.84 16.32 -6.01
C ASN A 6 -17.59 14.93 -6.65
N ASN A 7 -16.37 14.45 -6.60
CA ASN A 7 -16.08 13.02 -6.70
C ASN A 7 -16.32 12.38 -5.31
N GLY A 8 -17.55 12.60 -4.82
CA GLY A 8 -18.04 12.13 -3.53
C GLY A 8 -18.50 10.67 -3.60
N GLY A 9 -17.55 9.74 -3.72
CA GLY A 9 -17.78 8.38 -3.27
C GLY A 9 -17.59 8.34 -1.76
N ASN A 10 -18.68 8.27 -1.05
CA ASN A 10 -18.88 7.89 0.35
C ASN A 10 -17.69 8.11 1.33
N LEU A 11 -17.33 9.36 1.60
CA LEU A 11 -16.37 9.78 2.64
C LEU A 11 -16.76 9.29 4.07
N GLY A 12 -17.93 8.70 4.25
CA GLY A 12 -18.38 8.15 5.52
C GLY A 12 -17.64 6.88 5.92
N PHE A 13 -17.36 6.02 4.96
CA PHE A 13 -16.76 4.71 5.20
C PHE A 13 -15.27 4.81 5.61
N GLU A 14 -14.48 5.57 4.86
CA GLU A 14 -13.06 5.80 5.18
C GLU A 14 -12.90 6.44 6.56
N ALA A 15 -13.80 7.37 6.90
CA ALA A 15 -13.79 8.01 8.21
C ALA A 15 -14.21 7.07 9.35
N GLU A 16 -15.16 6.15 9.13
CA GLU A 16 -15.55 5.13 10.12
C GLU A 16 -14.42 4.13 10.34
N LEU A 17 -13.79 3.67 9.26
CA LEU A 17 -12.64 2.77 9.33
C LEU A 17 -11.47 3.42 10.06
N PHE A 18 -11.21 4.69 9.79
CA PHE A 18 -10.17 5.44 10.49
C PHE A 18 -10.48 5.59 11.98
N LYS A 19 -11.72 5.91 12.36
CA LYS A 19 -12.15 5.99 13.78
C LYS A 19 -11.97 4.66 14.51
N ALA A 20 -12.22 3.52 13.83
CA ALA A 20 -12.01 2.21 14.42
C ALA A 20 -10.52 1.90 14.57
N ALA A 21 -9.70 2.23 13.59
CA ALA A 21 -8.26 2.12 13.70
C ALA A 21 -7.71 3.04 14.81
N ASP A 22 -8.24 4.25 14.95
CA ASP A 22 -7.82 5.20 16.01
C ASP A 22 -8.13 4.67 17.44
N LYS A 23 -9.12 3.80 17.60
CA LYS A 23 -9.35 3.11 18.88
C LYS A 23 -8.18 2.21 19.29
N LEU A 24 -7.42 1.64 18.33
CA LEU A 24 -6.21 0.87 18.63
C LEU A 24 -5.11 1.72 19.26
N ARG A 25 -5.18 3.04 19.07
CA ARG A 25 -4.17 3.97 19.55
C ARG A 25 -3.88 3.78 21.04
N GLY A 26 -4.92 3.75 21.92
CA GLY A 26 -4.74 3.50 23.34
C GLY A 26 -3.53 4.22 23.92
N ASN A 27 -2.54 3.45 24.40
CA ASN A 27 -1.25 3.93 24.92
C ASN A 27 -0.11 3.85 23.86
N MET A 28 -0.44 3.65 22.58
CA MET A 28 0.55 3.55 21.50
C MET A 28 0.84 4.93 20.89
N GLU A 29 2.07 5.10 20.41
CA GLU A 29 2.45 6.29 19.63
C GLU A 29 1.65 6.33 18.31
N PRO A 30 1.29 7.53 17.80
CA PRO A 30 0.56 7.67 16.54
C PRO A 30 1.23 6.94 15.36
N SER A 31 2.55 6.98 15.30
CA SER A 31 3.34 6.27 14.29
C SER A 31 3.17 4.76 14.34
N ASP A 32 2.99 4.18 15.53
CA ASP A 32 2.93 2.73 15.72
C ASP A 32 1.60 2.13 15.25
N TYR A 33 0.46 2.74 15.61
CA TYR A 33 -0.83 2.16 15.25
C TYR A 33 -1.19 2.38 13.78
N LYS A 34 -0.65 3.44 13.12
CA LYS A 34 -0.86 3.65 11.69
C LYS A 34 -0.33 2.46 10.86
N HIS A 35 0.85 1.96 11.22
CA HIS A 35 1.45 0.82 10.52
C HIS A 35 0.64 -0.45 10.70
N VAL A 36 0.07 -0.65 11.90
CA VAL A 36 -0.84 -1.77 12.18
C VAL A 36 -2.06 -1.71 11.27
N ALA A 37 -2.72 -0.55 11.20
CA ALA A 37 -3.92 -0.38 10.38
C ALA A 37 -3.62 -0.50 8.88
N LEU A 38 -2.59 0.19 8.39
CA LEU A 38 -2.20 0.15 6.98
C LEU A 38 -1.73 -1.24 6.54
N GLY A 39 -1.02 -1.97 7.41
CA GLY A 39 -0.62 -3.34 7.14
C GLY A 39 -1.81 -4.30 7.01
N LEU A 40 -2.84 -4.16 7.85
CA LEU A 40 -4.07 -4.97 7.74
C LEU A 40 -4.86 -4.63 6.47
N ILE A 41 -4.99 -3.35 6.12
CA ILE A 41 -5.64 -2.92 4.88
C ILE A 41 -4.91 -3.49 3.66
N PHE A 42 -3.57 -3.45 3.68
CA PHE A 42 -2.75 -4.06 2.64
C PHE A 42 -2.96 -5.56 2.54
N LEU A 43 -2.96 -6.27 3.67
CA LEU A 43 -3.18 -7.72 3.71
C LEU A 43 -4.55 -8.11 3.17
N LYS A 44 -5.60 -7.36 3.55
CA LYS A 44 -6.96 -7.55 3.00
C LYS A 44 -6.94 -7.40 1.49
N TYR A 45 -6.31 -6.34 0.98
CA TYR A 45 -6.23 -6.07 -0.45
C TYR A 45 -5.60 -7.21 -1.24
N ILE A 46 -4.38 -7.64 -0.84
CA ILE A 46 -3.68 -8.70 -1.57
C ILE A 46 -4.40 -10.04 -1.47
N SER A 47 -5.05 -10.31 -0.33
CA SER A 47 -5.85 -11.52 -0.15
C SER A 47 -7.09 -11.52 -1.05
N ASP A 48 -7.81 -10.42 -1.14
CA ASP A 48 -9.01 -10.33 -1.98
C ASP A 48 -8.66 -10.42 -3.48
N ALA A 49 -7.59 -9.75 -3.91
CA ALA A 49 -7.10 -9.83 -5.28
C ALA A 49 -6.71 -11.27 -5.64
N PHE A 50 -6.01 -11.95 -4.72
CA PHE A 50 -5.64 -13.35 -4.86
C PHE A 50 -6.86 -14.26 -4.92
N GLU A 51 -7.80 -14.15 -3.96
CA GLU A 51 -8.99 -15.01 -3.87
C GLU A 51 -9.90 -14.84 -5.10
N SER A 52 -10.03 -13.61 -5.64
CA SER A 52 -10.77 -13.35 -6.88
C SER A 52 -10.15 -14.09 -8.06
N ARG A 53 -8.84 -13.93 -8.28
CA ARG A 53 -8.13 -14.60 -9.38
C ARG A 53 -8.11 -16.11 -9.21
N HIS A 54 -7.93 -16.58 -7.97
CA HIS A 54 -7.96 -18.01 -7.66
C HIS A 54 -9.29 -18.66 -8.02
N ALA A 55 -10.41 -17.98 -7.74
CA ALA A 55 -11.73 -18.47 -8.12
C ALA A 55 -11.93 -18.53 -9.64
N GLU A 56 -11.40 -17.56 -10.39
CA GLU A 56 -11.42 -17.57 -11.86
C GLU A 56 -10.62 -18.76 -12.40
N LEU A 57 -9.37 -18.92 -11.95
CA LEU A 57 -8.50 -20.02 -12.38
C LEU A 57 -9.06 -21.39 -12.01
N LEU A 58 -9.66 -21.54 -10.82
CA LEU A 58 -10.32 -22.80 -10.43
C LEU A 58 -11.49 -23.19 -11.36
N ALA A 59 -12.17 -22.19 -11.92
CA ALA A 59 -13.27 -22.45 -12.88
C ALA A 59 -12.75 -22.87 -14.27
N GLU A 60 -11.51 -22.48 -14.62
CA GLU A 60 -10.89 -22.79 -15.90
C GLU A 60 -10.02 -24.05 -15.82
N ASP A 61 -9.06 -24.10 -14.92
CA ASP A 61 -8.10 -25.20 -14.70
C ASP A 61 -7.61 -25.24 -13.25
N ILE A 62 -7.86 -26.35 -12.56
CA ILE A 62 -7.43 -26.55 -11.16
C ILE A 62 -5.90 -26.49 -11.03
N ALA A 63 -5.14 -26.96 -12.04
CA ALA A 63 -3.69 -26.95 -12.00
C ALA A 63 -3.14 -25.51 -12.09
N ALA A 64 -3.74 -24.67 -12.93
CA ALA A 64 -3.39 -23.26 -13.05
C ALA A 64 -3.66 -22.48 -11.75
N ALA A 65 -4.71 -22.82 -11.00
CA ALA A 65 -5.02 -22.19 -9.73
C ALA A 65 -3.97 -22.40 -8.63
N GLU A 66 -3.14 -23.43 -8.73
CA GLU A 66 -2.04 -23.71 -7.78
C GLU A 66 -0.66 -23.29 -8.36
N ASP A 67 -0.62 -22.70 -9.57
CA ASP A 67 0.60 -22.20 -10.21
C ASP A 67 0.81 -20.71 -9.86
N LYS A 68 1.93 -20.40 -9.18
CA LYS A 68 2.27 -19.03 -8.78
C LYS A 68 2.52 -18.10 -9.97
N ASP A 69 3.01 -18.63 -11.08
CA ASP A 69 3.38 -17.83 -12.24
C ASP A 69 2.15 -17.22 -12.91
N GLU A 70 0.97 -17.87 -12.81
CA GLU A 70 -0.32 -17.35 -13.29
C GLU A 70 -0.76 -16.08 -12.55
N TYR A 71 -0.41 -15.95 -11.27
CA TYR A 71 -0.70 -14.76 -10.48
C TYR A 71 0.32 -13.65 -10.75
N LEU A 72 1.59 -13.99 -10.88
CA LEU A 72 2.66 -13.04 -11.16
C LEU A 72 2.47 -12.37 -12.53
N ALA A 73 1.98 -13.10 -13.53
CA ALA A 73 1.66 -12.57 -14.86
C ALA A 73 0.62 -11.43 -14.80
N ASP A 74 -0.31 -11.51 -13.84
CA ASP A 74 -1.37 -10.50 -13.62
C ASP A 74 -1.00 -9.46 -12.53
N ASN A 75 0.26 -9.43 -12.07
CA ASN A 75 0.73 -8.59 -10.97
C ASN A 75 -0.06 -8.83 -9.66
N ILE A 76 -0.46 -10.07 -9.40
CA ILE A 76 -1.15 -10.49 -8.19
C ILE A 76 -0.17 -11.23 -7.29
N PHE A 77 -0.12 -10.86 -6.02
CA PHE A 77 0.72 -11.53 -5.03
C PHE A 77 0.17 -12.89 -4.66
N TRP A 78 1.04 -13.89 -4.56
CA TRP A 78 0.67 -15.19 -4.04
C TRP A 78 0.34 -15.12 -2.56
N VAL A 79 -0.83 -15.63 -2.15
CA VAL A 79 -1.25 -15.64 -0.74
C VAL A 79 -1.46 -17.09 -0.29
N PRO A 80 -0.55 -17.64 0.54
CA PRO A 80 -0.70 -18.97 1.14
C PRO A 80 -2.00 -19.11 1.93
N LYS A 81 -2.54 -20.32 2.04
CA LYS A 81 -3.85 -20.62 2.67
C LYS A 81 -3.96 -20.05 4.09
N GLU A 82 -2.90 -20.19 4.88
CA GLU A 82 -2.81 -19.68 6.26
C GLU A 82 -2.72 -18.14 6.35
N ALA A 83 -2.39 -17.47 5.24
CA ALA A 83 -2.28 -16.03 5.17
C ALA A 83 -3.50 -15.35 4.54
N ARG A 84 -4.47 -16.09 4.03
CA ARG A 84 -5.69 -15.55 3.42
C ARG A 84 -6.53 -14.81 4.46
N TRP A 85 -7.17 -13.73 4.02
CA TRP A 85 -7.99 -12.92 4.90
C TRP A 85 -9.13 -13.71 5.56
N SER A 86 -9.75 -14.61 4.84
CA SER A 86 -10.78 -15.51 5.33
C SER A 86 -10.31 -16.34 6.54
N HIS A 87 -9.06 -16.83 6.52
CA HIS A 87 -8.47 -17.54 7.65
C HIS A 87 -8.25 -16.63 8.86
N LEU A 88 -7.73 -15.43 8.66
CA LEU A 88 -7.51 -14.45 9.74
C LEU A 88 -8.82 -13.98 10.35
N GLN A 89 -9.83 -13.72 9.53
CA GLN A 89 -11.17 -13.32 9.98
C GLN A 89 -11.83 -14.42 10.84
N ALA A 90 -11.75 -15.67 10.42
CA ALA A 90 -12.28 -16.80 11.19
C ALA A 90 -11.63 -16.93 12.58
N ASN A 91 -10.40 -16.44 12.75
CA ASN A 91 -9.62 -16.49 13.99
C ASN A 91 -9.51 -15.12 14.71
N ALA A 92 -10.21 -14.09 14.24
CA ALA A 92 -10.05 -12.69 14.71
C ALA A 92 -10.28 -12.52 16.22
N LYS A 93 -11.13 -13.37 16.85
CA LYS A 93 -11.46 -13.31 18.28
C LYS A 93 -10.50 -14.10 19.18
N GLN A 94 -9.51 -14.78 18.61
CA GLN A 94 -8.54 -15.54 19.40
C GLN A 94 -7.46 -14.63 19.97
N SER A 95 -6.95 -14.95 21.16
CA SER A 95 -5.84 -14.23 21.78
C SER A 95 -4.53 -14.32 20.97
N SER A 96 -4.40 -15.35 20.12
CA SER A 96 -3.29 -15.60 19.22
C SER A 96 -3.35 -14.80 17.91
N ILE A 97 -4.39 -13.99 17.67
CA ILE A 97 -4.59 -13.31 16.39
C ILE A 97 -3.37 -12.48 15.94
N GLY A 98 -2.68 -11.83 16.87
CA GLY A 98 -1.46 -11.08 16.53
C GLY A 98 -0.35 -11.97 15.97
N THR A 99 -0.16 -13.15 16.55
CA THR A 99 0.82 -14.14 16.04
C THR A 99 0.42 -14.67 14.67
N LEU A 100 -0.88 -14.95 14.48
CA LEU A 100 -1.39 -15.42 13.18
C LEU A 100 -1.16 -14.40 12.08
N ILE A 101 -1.34 -13.10 12.37
CA ILE A 101 -1.05 -12.04 11.39
C ILE A 101 0.46 -11.96 11.10
N ASP A 102 1.31 -12.01 12.13
CA ASP A 102 2.76 -11.99 11.94
C ASP A 102 3.25 -13.18 11.10
N ASP A 103 2.68 -14.36 11.30
CA ASP A 103 3.00 -15.56 10.53
C ASP A 103 2.48 -15.45 9.08
N ALA A 104 1.29 -14.90 8.89
CA ALA A 104 0.74 -14.60 7.56
C ALA A 104 1.63 -13.65 6.78
N MET A 105 2.09 -12.55 7.40
CA MET A 105 3.01 -11.60 6.78
C MET A 105 4.34 -12.25 6.38
N ARG A 106 4.89 -13.14 7.23
CA ARG A 106 6.12 -13.89 6.92
C ARG A 106 5.92 -14.85 5.75
N ALA A 107 4.78 -15.54 5.71
CA ALA A 107 4.46 -16.49 4.65
C ALA A 107 4.31 -15.77 3.29
N ILE A 108 3.65 -14.62 3.27
CA ILE A 108 3.51 -13.80 2.05
C ILE A 108 4.88 -13.30 1.57
N GLU A 109 5.71 -12.76 2.45
CA GLU A 109 7.05 -12.28 2.06
C GLU A 109 7.97 -13.40 1.53
N LYS A 110 7.81 -14.61 2.07
CA LYS A 110 8.59 -15.77 1.62
C LYS A 110 8.29 -16.13 0.16
N ASP A 111 7.03 -15.97 -0.23
CA ASP A 111 6.55 -16.37 -1.56
C ASP A 111 6.55 -15.21 -2.58
N ASN A 112 6.81 -13.97 -2.13
CA ASN A 112 6.82 -12.77 -2.99
C ASN A 112 8.09 -11.94 -2.73
N GLU A 113 9.10 -12.10 -3.58
CA GLU A 113 10.42 -11.43 -3.40
C GLU A 113 10.31 -9.89 -3.35
N SER A 114 9.39 -9.30 -4.11
CA SER A 114 9.17 -7.84 -4.14
C SER A 114 8.63 -7.27 -2.81
N LEU A 115 8.05 -8.11 -1.96
CA LEU A 115 7.53 -7.73 -0.64
C LEU A 115 8.51 -8.05 0.50
N LYS A 116 9.66 -8.63 0.22
CA LYS A 116 10.63 -9.02 1.24
C LYS A 116 11.10 -7.86 2.10
N GLY A 117 10.91 -7.96 3.41
CA GLY A 117 11.22 -6.90 4.37
C GLY A 117 10.24 -5.72 4.38
N VAL A 118 9.19 -5.75 3.57
CA VAL A 118 8.20 -4.68 3.43
C VAL A 118 7.09 -4.79 4.47
N LEU A 119 6.59 -5.99 4.73
CA LEU A 119 5.40 -6.18 5.57
C LEU A 119 5.73 -5.99 7.06
N LEU A 120 4.79 -5.39 7.80
CA LEU A 120 4.92 -5.24 9.25
C LEU A 120 4.70 -6.59 9.94
N LYS A 121 5.55 -6.94 10.90
CA LYS A 121 5.51 -8.18 11.69
C LYS A 121 5.71 -7.87 13.16
N ASP A 122 4.73 -7.18 13.76
CA ASP A 122 4.75 -6.77 15.17
C ASP A 122 3.34 -6.73 15.77
N TYR A 123 2.44 -7.57 15.24
CA TYR A 123 1.07 -7.66 15.74
C TYR A 123 0.95 -8.49 17.02
N ALA A 124 1.92 -9.38 17.28
CA ALA A 124 1.95 -10.20 18.50
C ALA A 124 2.34 -9.41 19.76
N ARG A 125 2.91 -8.18 19.61
CA ARG A 125 3.40 -7.37 20.75
C ARG A 125 2.34 -7.19 21.85
N PRO A 126 2.75 -7.23 23.14
CA PRO A 126 1.81 -7.12 24.27
C PRO A 126 1.07 -5.78 24.32
N ALA A 127 1.68 -4.70 23.86
CA ALA A 127 1.08 -3.36 23.84
C ALA A 127 -0.15 -3.26 22.92
N LEU A 128 -0.29 -4.17 21.94
CA LEU A 128 -1.42 -4.18 21.00
C LEU A 128 -2.58 -4.99 21.59
N ASN A 129 -3.70 -4.33 21.82
CA ASN A 129 -4.92 -4.99 22.34
C ASN A 129 -5.52 -5.93 21.30
N LYS A 130 -5.54 -7.23 21.60
CA LYS A 130 -5.99 -8.29 20.68
C LYS A 130 -7.50 -8.26 20.40
N VAL A 131 -8.31 -7.78 21.34
CA VAL A 131 -9.76 -7.62 21.14
C VAL A 131 -10.02 -6.52 20.12
N MET A 132 -9.40 -5.34 20.31
CA MET A 132 -9.52 -4.22 19.35
C MET A 132 -8.95 -4.58 17.98
N LEU A 133 -7.88 -5.39 17.93
CA LEU A 133 -7.33 -5.90 16.67
C LEU A 133 -8.34 -6.78 15.94
N GLY A 134 -9.04 -7.67 16.67
CA GLY A 134 -10.11 -8.48 16.12
C GLY A 134 -11.31 -7.66 15.62
N GLU A 135 -11.72 -6.64 16.37
CA GLU A 135 -12.78 -5.70 15.94
C GLU A 135 -12.40 -4.96 14.67
N LEU A 136 -11.12 -4.55 14.52
CA LEU A 136 -10.64 -3.91 13.31
C LEU A 136 -10.64 -4.88 12.10
N ILE A 137 -10.25 -6.14 12.30
CA ILE A 137 -10.35 -7.17 11.26
C ILE A 137 -11.81 -7.36 10.83
N ASP A 138 -12.75 -7.47 11.77
CA ASP A 138 -14.17 -7.61 11.46
C ASP A 138 -14.70 -6.41 10.66
N LEU A 139 -14.29 -5.20 11.02
CA LEU A 139 -14.68 -3.98 10.31
C LEU A 139 -14.09 -3.92 8.89
N ILE A 140 -12.80 -4.21 8.74
CA ILE A 140 -12.13 -4.28 7.42
C ILE A 140 -12.79 -5.36 6.55
N SER A 141 -13.23 -6.47 7.15
CA SER A 141 -13.94 -7.55 6.45
C SER A 141 -15.29 -7.11 5.87
N GLY A 142 -15.93 -6.13 6.50
CA GLY A 142 -17.18 -5.54 5.99
C GLY A 142 -17.01 -4.65 4.74
N ILE A 143 -15.76 -4.37 4.33
CA ILE A 143 -15.47 -3.67 3.08
C ILE A 143 -15.71 -4.63 1.93
N THR A 144 -16.85 -4.48 1.27
CA THR A 144 -17.18 -5.28 0.09
C THR A 144 -16.44 -4.71 -1.12
N LEU A 145 -15.42 -5.42 -1.58
CA LEU A 145 -14.68 -5.10 -2.81
C LEU A 145 -15.34 -5.69 -4.06
N SER A 146 -16.62 -5.97 -4.00
CA SER A 146 -17.38 -6.82 -4.91
C SER A 146 -17.92 -6.12 -6.15
N GLU A 147 -17.14 -5.27 -6.84
CA GLU A 147 -17.48 -4.92 -8.22
C GLU A 147 -16.21 -4.67 -9.03
N SER A 148 -15.87 -5.58 -9.93
CA SER A 148 -14.75 -5.57 -10.88
C SER A 148 -13.36 -5.21 -10.28
N ASN A 149 -12.33 -5.98 -10.62
CA ASN A 149 -10.95 -5.85 -10.11
C ASN A 149 -10.39 -4.40 -10.13
N ASP A 150 -10.76 -3.58 -11.11
CA ASP A 150 -10.28 -2.19 -11.23
C ASP A 150 -10.90 -1.25 -10.20
N LYS A 151 -12.19 -1.40 -9.89
CA LYS A 151 -12.86 -0.57 -8.88
C LYS A 151 -12.43 -0.89 -7.46
N SER A 152 -12.10 -2.14 -7.16
CA SER A 152 -11.60 -2.56 -5.85
C SER A 152 -10.20 -2.02 -5.56
N LYS A 153 -9.31 -2.01 -6.55
CA LYS A 153 -7.99 -1.38 -6.47
C LYS A 153 -8.10 0.11 -6.16
N ASP A 154 -9.04 0.81 -6.81
CA ASP A 154 -9.27 2.25 -6.58
C ASP A 154 -9.81 2.52 -5.16
N VAL A 155 -10.75 1.73 -4.65
CA VAL A 155 -11.31 1.89 -3.30
C VAL A 155 -10.24 1.74 -2.23
N LEU A 156 -9.45 0.67 -2.27
CA LEU A 156 -8.39 0.45 -1.27
C LEU A 156 -7.23 1.43 -1.41
N GLY A 157 -6.89 1.81 -2.62
CA GLY A 157 -5.96 2.91 -2.87
C GLY A 157 -6.42 4.21 -2.21
N ARG A 158 -7.72 4.55 -2.29
CA ARG A 158 -8.31 5.73 -1.63
C ARG A 158 -8.29 5.60 -0.11
N VAL A 159 -8.65 4.43 0.44
CA VAL A 159 -8.56 4.17 1.88
C VAL A 159 -7.12 4.35 2.37
N TYR A 160 -6.16 3.79 1.65
CA TYR A 160 -4.74 3.92 1.98
C TYR A 160 -4.29 5.39 1.99
N GLU A 161 -4.61 6.16 0.96
CA GLU A 161 -4.34 7.60 0.89
C GLU A 161 -5.02 8.39 2.01
N TYR A 162 -6.29 8.09 2.31
CA TYR A 162 -7.03 8.73 3.38
C TYR A 162 -6.33 8.52 4.73
N PHE A 163 -5.92 7.28 5.02
CA PHE A 163 -5.19 6.96 6.25
C PHE A 163 -3.85 7.68 6.32
N LEU A 164 -3.07 7.69 5.24
CA LEU A 164 -1.81 8.43 5.19
C LEU A 164 -2.02 9.92 5.49
N GLY A 165 -3.03 10.53 4.89
CA GLY A 165 -3.36 11.95 5.11
C GLY A 165 -3.78 12.25 6.54
N GLN A 166 -4.62 11.40 7.16
CA GLN A 166 -5.05 11.56 8.56
C GLN A 166 -3.89 11.40 9.54
N PHE A 167 -3.02 10.42 9.30
CA PHE A 167 -1.85 10.21 10.15
C PHE A 167 -0.84 11.36 10.04
N ALA A 168 -0.61 11.90 8.85
CA ALA A 168 0.25 13.07 8.68
C ALA A 168 -0.29 14.29 9.43
N GLY A 169 -1.61 14.49 9.45
CA GLY A 169 -2.26 15.55 10.23
C GLY A 169 -2.10 15.36 11.75
N ALA A 170 -2.14 14.13 12.24
CA ALA A 170 -2.05 13.79 13.67
C ALA A 170 -0.62 13.88 14.25
N GLU A 171 0.40 13.57 13.43
CA GLU A 171 1.82 13.57 13.86
C GLU A 171 2.39 14.99 14.02
N GLY A 172 1.77 16.00 13.40
CA GLY A 172 2.16 17.41 13.52
C GLY A 172 3.60 17.68 13.07
N LYS A 173 4.17 18.85 13.50
CA LYS A 173 5.50 19.31 13.10
C LYS A 173 6.69 18.49 13.63
N ARG A 174 6.46 17.46 14.44
CA ARG A 174 7.53 16.69 15.12
C ARG A 174 7.80 15.30 14.50
N GLY A 175 6.96 14.80 13.60
CA GLY A 175 7.02 13.43 13.11
C GLY A 175 7.93 13.17 11.90
N GLY A 176 8.49 14.18 11.25
CA GLY A 176 9.47 14.01 10.14
C GLY A 176 8.94 13.32 8.86
N GLU A 177 7.75 12.75 8.90
CA GLU A 177 7.14 12.07 7.76
C GLU A 177 6.10 12.99 7.10
N PHE A 178 6.57 13.87 6.21
CA PHE A 178 5.69 14.80 5.51
C PHE A 178 4.91 14.06 4.41
N TYR A 179 3.61 13.95 4.60
CA TYR A 179 2.70 13.66 3.51
C TYR A 179 2.49 14.94 2.72
N THR A 180 2.94 14.96 1.47
CA THR A 180 2.71 16.11 0.59
C THR A 180 1.24 16.13 0.17
N PRO A 181 0.49 17.23 0.39
CA PRO A 181 -0.91 17.31 -0.01
C PRO A 181 -1.10 17.00 -1.50
N ARG A 182 -2.14 16.23 -1.82
CA ARG A 182 -2.44 15.79 -3.20
C ARG A 182 -2.48 16.95 -4.20
N SER A 183 -3.02 18.11 -3.80
CA SER A 183 -3.06 19.30 -4.66
C SER A 183 -1.67 19.80 -5.06
N VAL A 184 -0.73 19.77 -4.12
CA VAL A 184 0.68 20.17 -4.37
C VAL A 184 1.35 19.16 -5.30
N VAL A 185 1.22 17.86 -4.97
CA VAL A 185 1.80 16.77 -5.77
C VAL A 185 1.26 16.81 -7.19
N ARG A 186 -0.06 16.97 -7.37
CA ARG A 186 -0.68 17.08 -8.69
C ARG A 186 -0.12 18.26 -9.48
N THR A 187 0.01 19.44 -8.86
CA THR A 187 0.58 20.62 -9.52
C THR A 187 2.00 20.36 -10.00
N LEU A 188 2.83 19.71 -9.18
CA LEU A 188 4.21 19.39 -9.56
C LEU A 188 4.26 18.39 -10.72
N VAL A 189 3.44 17.36 -10.70
CA VAL A 189 3.37 16.34 -11.76
C VAL A 189 2.86 16.94 -13.07
N GLU A 190 1.84 17.80 -13.03
CA GLU A 190 1.32 18.52 -14.21
C GLU A 190 2.40 19.46 -14.83
N MET A 191 3.31 20.00 -14.00
CA MET A 191 4.43 20.82 -14.50
C MET A 191 5.56 19.99 -15.10
N LEU A 192 5.75 18.75 -14.64
CA LEU A 192 6.81 17.85 -15.10
C LEU A 192 6.41 17.04 -16.34
N GLU A 193 5.11 16.86 -16.55
CA GLU A 193 4.54 16.16 -17.70
C GLU A 193 5.21 14.78 -18.00
N PRO A 194 5.20 13.83 -17.04
CA PRO A 194 5.89 12.56 -17.18
C PRO A 194 5.10 11.57 -18.07
N TYR A 195 5.03 11.80 -19.37
CA TYR A 195 4.29 10.95 -20.30
C TYR A 195 4.91 9.55 -20.48
N ASN A 196 6.24 9.46 -20.41
CA ASN A 196 6.98 8.21 -20.59
C ASN A 196 8.43 8.36 -20.06
N GLY A 197 9.13 7.23 -19.96
CA GLY A 197 10.54 7.21 -19.59
C GLY A 197 10.77 6.92 -18.12
N ARG A 198 11.74 7.59 -17.48
CA ARG A 198 12.14 7.33 -16.09
C ARG A 198 11.76 8.50 -15.20
N VAL A 199 11.09 8.18 -14.10
CA VAL A 199 10.73 9.12 -13.04
C VAL A 199 11.55 8.77 -11.81
N TYR A 200 12.30 9.72 -11.28
CA TYR A 200 13.18 9.53 -10.13
C TYR A 200 12.88 10.55 -9.03
N ASP A 201 12.69 10.06 -7.81
CA ASP A 201 12.54 10.89 -6.62
C ASP A 201 13.58 10.47 -5.56
N PRO A 202 14.56 11.33 -5.24
CA PRO A 202 15.62 11.02 -4.28
C PRO A 202 15.16 11.01 -2.82
N CYS A 203 13.94 11.47 -2.53
CA CYS A 203 13.35 11.53 -1.18
C CYS A 203 11.84 11.28 -1.24
N CYS A 204 11.48 10.11 -1.78
CA CYS A 204 10.13 9.81 -2.27
C CYS A 204 9.03 9.75 -1.19
N GLY A 205 9.39 9.79 0.10
CA GLY A 205 8.41 9.71 1.17
C GLY A 205 7.55 8.45 1.06
N SER A 206 6.24 8.60 1.16
CA SER A 206 5.27 7.51 0.99
C SER A 206 4.95 7.18 -0.49
N GLY A 207 5.68 7.72 -1.44
CA GLY A 207 5.52 7.45 -2.88
C GLY A 207 4.38 8.23 -3.56
N GLY A 208 3.90 9.30 -2.94
CA GLY A 208 2.76 10.08 -3.45
C GLY A 208 3.00 10.67 -4.84
N MET A 209 4.22 11.15 -5.13
CA MET A 209 4.61 11.69 -6.44
C MET A 209 4.50 10.62 -7.53
N PHE A 210 4.95 9.40 -7.26
CA PHE A 210 4.87 8.29 -8.21
C PHE A 210 3.44 7.88 -8.54
N VAL A 211 2.58 7.80 -7.52
CA VAL A 211 1.15 7.51 -7.71
C VAL A 211 0.48 8.56 -8.61
N GLN A 212 0.79 9.83 -8.42
CA GLN A 212 0.23 10.89 -9.26
C GLN A 212 0.86 10.92 -10.66
N SER A 213 2.14 10.53 -10.81
CA SER A 213 2.77 10.40 -12.12
C SER A 213 2.13 9.30 -12.97
N GLU A 214 1.87 8.12 -12.40
CA GLU A 214 1.14 7.05 -13.09
C GLU A 214 -0.31 7.46 -13.42
N ARG A 215 -0.94 8.18 -12.52
CA ARG A 215 -2.26 8.72 -12.77
C ARG A 215 -2.25 9.75 -13.91
N PHE A 216 -1.28 10.64 -13.96
CA PHE A 216 -1.08 11.57 -15.06
C PHE A 216 -0.97 10.84 -16.40
N VAL A 217 -0.14 9.80 -16.48
CA VAL A 217 0.02 8.97 -17.68
C VAL A 217 -1.32 8.40 -18.13
N THR A 218 -2.08 7.79 -17.23
CA THR A 218 -3.37 7.18 -17.56
C THR A 218 -4.44 8.20 -17.94
N GLU A 219 -4.51 9.36 -17.27
CA GLU A 219 -5.43 10.47 -17.60
C GLU A 219 -5.11 11.08 -18.99
N HIS A 220 -3.88 10.94 -19.48
CA HIS A 220 -3.45 11.41 -20.81
C HIS A 220 -3.39 10.31 -21.88
N GLY A 221 -4.06 9.18 -21.64
CA GLY A 221 -4.22 8.10 -22.63
C GLY A 221 -3.06 7.11 -22.71
N GLY A 222 -2.09 7.18 -21.78
CA GLY A 222 -1.05 6.18 -21.60
C GLY A 222 -1.52 5.01 -20.72
N ARG A 223 -0.62 4.08 -20.45
CA ARG A 223 -0.86 2.88 -19.64
C ARG A 223 0.04 2.85 -18.42
N ILE A 224 -0.41 2.17 -17.36
CA ILE A 224 0.44 1.85 -16.21
C ILE A 224 1.69 1.11 -16.71
N GLY A 225 2.86 1.59 -16.30
CA GLY A 225 4.15 1.05 -16.73
C GLY A 225 4.78 1.76 -17.94
N ASP A 226 4.14 2.77 -18.54
CA ASP A 226 4.77 3.61 -19.56
C ASP A 226 5.91 4.47 -18.96
N ILE A 227 5.91 4.66 -17.63
CA ILE A 227 7.01 5.25 -16.87
C ILE A 227 7.70 4.19 -15.98
N ALA A 228 9.02 4.25 -15.87
CA ALA A 228 9.80 3.43 -14.95
C ALA A 228 10.13 4.23 -13.69
N ILE A 229 9.73 3.73 -12.53
CA ILE A 229 9.78 4.44 -11.25
C ILE A 229 11.00 4.03 -10.45
N TYR A 230 11.75 5.05 -10.00
CA TYR A 230 12.93 4.92 -9.17
C TYR A 230 12.86 5.88 -8.00
N GLY A 231 13.19 5.42 -6.79
CA GLY A 231 13.15 6.28 -5.62
C GLY A 231 14.12 5.88 -4.52
N GLN A 232 14.35 6.82 -3.62
CA GLN A 232 15.09 6.56 -2.39
C GLN A 232 14.36 7.18 -1.20
N GLU A 233 14.40 6.49 -0.06
CA GLU A 233 13.85 6.96 1.21
C GLU A 233 14.79 6.58 2.35
N SER A 234 15.08 7.54 3.23
CA SER A 234 15.99 7.34 4.35
C SER A 234 15.34 6.70 5.58
N ASN A 235 14.05 6.97 5.80
CA ASN A 235 13.30 6.35 6.87
C ASN A 235 12.81 4.96 6.45
N TYR A 236 13.24 3.92 7.15
CA TYR A 236 12.89 2.54 6.83
C TYR A 236 11.38 2.28 6.84
N THR A 237 10.69 2.90 7.78
CA THR A 237 9.25 2.73 7.93
C THR A 237 8.49 3.40 6.80
N THR A 238 8.89 4.61 6.41
CA THR A 238 8.34 5.35 5.27
C THR A 238 8.62 4.64 3.95
N TRP A 239 9.83 4.07 3.79
CA TRP A 239 10.15 3.22 2.63
C TRP A 239 9.18 2.03 2.49
N ARG A 240 8.87 1.34 3.60
CA ARG A 240 7.88 0.25 3.60
C ARG A 240 6.50 0.74 3.18
N LEU A 241 6.08 1.90 3.69
CA LEU A 241 4.81 2.52 3.29
C LEU A 241 4.78 2.85 1.79
N ALA A 242 5.87 3.39 1.24
CA ALA A 242 5.97 3.64 -0.20
C ALA A 242 5.84 2.36 -1.02
N LYS A 243 6.55 1.30 -0.64
CA LYS A 243 6.47 -0.01 -1.31
C LYS A 243 5.04 -0.57 -1.28
N MET A 244 4.38 -0.54 -0.13
CA MET A 244 2.98 -0.98 -0.01
C MET A 244 2.03 -0.09 -0.82
N ASN A 245 2.23 1.23 -0.79
CA ASN A 245 1.40 2.21 -1.51
C ASN A 245 1.40 1.97 -3.03
N LEU A 246 2.56 1.68 -3.60
CA LEU A 246 2.70 1.39 -5.03
C LEU A 246 2.19 -0.01 -5.37
N ALA A 247 2.49 -1.00 -4.51
CA ALA A 247 2.04 -2.38 -4.69
C ALA A 247 0.51 -2.50 -4.75
N VAL A 248 -0.23 -1.78 -3.88
CA VAL A 248 -1.71 -1.71 -3.91
C VAL A 248 -2.26 -1.23 -5.26
N ARG A 249 -1.48 -0.49 -6.02
CA ARG A 249 -1.89 0.05 -7.33
C ARG A 249 -1.32 -0.72 -8.51
N GLY A 250 -0.58 -1.80 -8.25
CA GLY A 250 0.10 -2.56 -9.30
C GLY A 250 1.20 -1.77 -10.00
N ILE A 251 1.77 -0.77 -9.31
CA ILE A 251 2.84 0.08 -9.85
C ILE A 251 4.18 -0.56 -9.52
N ASP A 252 4.89 -1.02 -10.53
CA ASP A 252 6.25 -1.55 -10.38
C ASP A 252 7.26 -0.42 -10.10
N SER A 253 8.24 -0.66 -9.21
CA SER A 253 9.16 0.38 -8.78
C SER A 253 10.45 -0.17 -8.17
N ASP A 254 11.58 0.50 -8.45
CA ASP A 254 12.86 0.30 -7.76
C ASP A 254 13.05 1.39 -6.70
N ILE A 255 12.43 1.21 -5.52
CA ILE A 255 12.62 2.11 -4.38
C ILE A 255 13.61 1.50 -3.40
N ARG A 256 14.68 2.23 -3.11
CA ARG A 256 15.74 1.83 -2.19
C ARG A 256 15.60 2.48 -0.84
N TRP A 257 15.74 1.68 0.22
CA TRP A 257 16.00 2.23 1.54
C TRP A 257 17.47 2.67 1.63
N ASN A 258 17.68 3.92 2.02
CA ASN A 258 19.02 4.51 2.08
C ASN A 258 19.13 5.38 3.34
N ASN A 259 19.58 4.79 4.45
CA ASN A 259 19.71 5.45 5.75
C ASN A 259 20.78 6.57 5.78
N GLU A 260 21.69 6.61 4.82
CA GLU A 260 22.69 7.68 4.68
C GLU A 260 22.12 8.92 3.98
N GLY A 261 20.95 8.77 3.33
CA GLY A 261 20.30 9.79 2.52
C GLY A 261 20.91 9.94 1.13
N SER A 262 20.07 10.16 0.14
CA SER A 262 20.39 10.18 -1.27
C SER A 262 21.40 11.27 -1.68
N PHE A 263 21.51 12.36 -0.92
CA PHE A 263 22.49 13.43 -1.15
C PHE A 263 23.92 13.03 -0.75
N HIS A 264 24.07 12.10 0.18
CA HIS A 264 25.38 11.59 0.61
C HIS A 264 25.78 10.34 -0.16
N LYS A 265 24.79 9.47 -0.44
CA LYS A 265 25.01 8.22 -1.14
C LYS A 265 23.81 7.92 -2.03
N ASP A 266 24.01 7.97 -3.33
CA ASP A 266 22.96 7.60 -4.29
C ASP A 266 23.07 6.13 -4.65
N GLU A 267 22.15 5.31 -4.14
CA GLU A 267 22.08 3.87 -4.39
C GLU A 267 21.65 3.52 -5.83
N LEU A 268 21.10 4.51 -6.56
CA LEU A 268 20.64 4.37 -7.94
C LEU A 268 21.59 5.02 -8.96
N ASN A 269 22.72 5.59 -8.50
CA ASN A 269 23.73 6.20 -9.38
C ASN A 269 24.51 5.12 -10.14
N ARG A 270 23.87 4.54 -11.14
CA ARG A 270 24.47 3.52 -12.02
C ARG A 270 24.90 4.15 -13.36
N PRO A 271 26.01 3.65 -13.99
CA PRO A 271 26.32 4.00 -15.37
C PRO A 271 25.11 3.73 -16.28
N GLY A 272 24.62 4.74 -16.99
CA GLY A 272 23.40 4.66 -17.83
C GLY A 272 22.13 5.22 -17.21
N PHE A 273 22.09 5.57 -15.92
CA PHE A 273 20.94 6.21 -15.29
C PHE A 273 20.82 7.74 -15.60
N ARG A 274 21.80 8.31 -16.29
CA ARG A 274 21.79 9.73 -16.68
C ARG A 274 20.75 9.99 -17.76
N GLY A 275 19.71 10.76 -17.46
CA GLY A 275 18.75 11.28 -18.43
C GLY A 275 17.29 10.87 -18.19
N GLY A 276 16.82 10.85 -16.95
CA GLY A 276 15.39 10.78 -16.60
C GLY A 276 14.89 12.14 -16.07
N SER A 277 13.57 12.37 -16.12
CA SER A 277 12.94 13.45 -15.37
C SER A 277 13.12 13.19 -13.88
N THR A 278 13.68 14.17 -13.15
CA THR A 278 13.82 14.11 -11.69
C THR A 278 12.67 14.88 -11.08
N LEU A 279 11.92 14.24 -10.17
CA LEU A 279 10.83 14.83 -9.40
C LEU A 279 11.37 15.65 -8.22
#